data_ac4e1412eccf10ad7f3abda794387941
#
_entry.id   ac4e1412eccf10ad7f3abda794387941
#
_cell.length_a   1.000
_cell.length_b   1.000
_cell.length_c   1.000
_cell.angle_alpha   90.00
_cell.angle_beta   90.00
_cell.angle_gamma   90.00
#
_symmetry.space_group_name_H-M   'P 1'
#
loop_
_entity.id
_entity.type
_entity.pdbx_description
1 polymer ?
#
loop_
_entity_poly.entity_id
_entity_poly.type
_entity_poly.pdbx_seq_one_letter_code
_entity_poly.pdbx_strand_id
1 'polypeptide(L)'
;MNSKFKKVFSFGIVLASVGLILTACSGKKSNQTANKDTKHGVALITDANGVDDHSFNQAAWAGFKAYGKEHDLKRGRGGYQYFQSSSAADYTPNFDQAAKAGYQTIFGVGFQLADAVKEAAQKNPKKNFVIVDSVVSGQKNVASATFESNQSSYLGGLAAAYTTKTNKVGFIGGAKSAVIDLFEAGFKQGVADGAKALKKKITVQTQYIGNFTSTDKAKSIAQSMYANKADIIYQAAGNAGNGVFQEAKDYDQARPASKKVWVIGVDVDQSNLGNYTSKDGKKENLTLTSVL
;
A
#
# COMPACT_ATOMS: atom_id res chain seq x y z
N MET A 1 -23.90 -37.04 -66.39
CA MET A 1 -23.29 -38.00 -67.28
C MET A 1 -22.00 -38.47 -66.63
N ASN A 2 -22.03 -39.65 -66.14
CA ASN A 2 -21.14 -40.79 -66.33
C ASN A 2 -19.67 -40.50 -65.95
N SER A 3 -18.92 -41.29 -65.27
CA SER A 3 -19.05 -42.71 -64.83
C SER A 3 -17.72 -42.99 -64.07
N LYS A 4 -17.83 -43.68 -62.91
CA LYS A 4 -17.36 -45.06 -62.65
C LYS A 4 -15.87 -45.32 -62.91
N PHE A 5 -15.13 -45.94 -62.11
CA PHE A 5 -15.00 -47.24 -61.46
C PHE A 5 -13.53 -47.43 -60.99
N LYS A 6 -13.31 -47.95 -59.92
CA LYS A 6 -13.12 -49.26 -59.26
C LYS A 6 -11.64 -49.59 -59.00
N LYS A 7 -11.42 -49.95 -57.72
CA LYS A 7 -10.76 -51.16 -57.14
C LYS A 7 -9.31 -51.46 -57.61
N VAL A 8 -8.39 -51.91 -56.78
CA VAL A 8 -8.32 -53.18 -56.02
C VAL A 8 -7.04 -53.22 -55.16
N PHE A 9 -7.13 -53.70 -53.96
CA PHE A 9 -6.25 -54.46 -53.06
C PHE A 9 -4.75 -54.61 -53.38
N SER A 10 -3.86 -54.42 -52.43
CA SER A 10 -3.03 -55.51 -51.95
C SER A 10 -2.38 -55.28 -50.58
N PHE A 11 -2.33 -56.34 -49.80
CA PHE A 11 -1.78 -56.57 -48.51
C PHE A 11 -0.25 -56.35 -48.49
N GLY A 12 0.26 -55.82 -47.38
CA GLY A 12 1.67 -55.84 -47.00
C GLY A 12 1.89 -55.45 -45.55
N ILE A 13 1.88 -56.42 -44.67
CA ILE A 13 2.26 -56.32 -43.27
C ILE A 13 3.78 -56.17 -43.18
N VAL A 14 4.27 -55.07 -42.59
CA VAL A 14 5.60 -55.04 -41.93
C VAL A 14 5.48 -54.33 -40.60
N LEU A 15 5.69 -55.12 -39.55
CA LEU A 15 5.97 -54.64 -38.21
C LEU A 15 7.31 -53.88 -38.22
N ALA A 16 7.33 -52.67 -37.67
CA ALA A 16 8.53 -52.15 -37.02
C ALA A 16 8.19 -50.97 -36.08
N SER A 17 8.32 -51.24 -34.79
CA SER A 17 8.79 -50.38 -33.70
C SER A 17 8.16 -48.99 -33.53
N VAL A 18 7.30 -48.93 -32.51
CA VAL A 18 6.80 -47.74 -31.81
C VAL A 18 7.97 -47.01 -31.17
N GLY A 19 8.34 -45.88 -31.71
CA GLY A 19 9.14 -44.87 -31.03
C GLY A 19 8.22 -43.75 -30.53
N LEU A 20 7.78 -43.86 -29.27
CA LEU A 20 7.10 -42.76 -28.56
C LEU A 20 8.10 -41.65 -28.31
N ILE A 21 8.09 -40.62 -29.12
CA ILE A 21 8.72 -39.34 -28.79
C ILE A 21 7.74 -38.57 -27.97
N LEU A 22 7.87 -38.69 -26.64
CA LEU A 22 7.29 -37.78 -25.69
C LEU A 22 8.03 -36.43 -25.82
N THR A 23 7.48 -35.51 -26.59
CA THR A 23 7.85 -34.10 -26.51
C THR A 23 7.37 -33.59 -25.17
N ALA A 24 8.25 -33.70 -24.15
CA ALA A 24 8.09 -33.02 -22.89
C ALA A 24 8.09 -31.51 -23.19
N CYS A 25 6.95 -30.86 -23.00
CA CYS A 25 6.88 -29.43 -22.82
C CYS A 25 7.81 -29.05 -21.67
N SER A 26 9.00 -28.58 -22.03
CA SER A 26 9.94 -27.97 -21.11
C SER A 26 9.33 -26.64 -20.63
N GLY A 27 8.45 -26.72 -19.64
CA GLY A 27 8.11 -25.56 -18.83
C GLY A 27 9.42 -25.05 -18.24
N LYS A 28 9.81 -23.83 -18.58
CA LYS A 28 10.88 -23.11 -17.94
C LYS A 28 10.61 -23.14 -16.42
N LYS A 29 11.21 -24.10 -15.71
CA LYS A 29 11.37 -23.99 -14.26
C LYS A 29 12.19 -22.72 -14.05
N SER A 30 11.56 -21.68 -13.56
CA SER A 30 12.30 -20.58 -12.96
C SER A 30 13.18 -21.20 -11.87
N ASN A 31 14.48 -21.24 -12.10
CA ASN A 31 15.44 -21.56 -11.08
C ASN A 31 15.37 -20.45 -10.02
N GLN A 32 14.43 -20.55 -9.10
CA GLN A 32 14.52 -19.86 -7.85
C GLN A 32 15.69 -20.49 -7.12
N THR A 33 16.84 -19.82 -7.17
CA THR A 33 18.00 -20.18 -6.35
C THR A 33 17.53 -20.13 -4.90
N ALA A 34 17.34 -21.30 -4.30
CA ALA A 34 16.96 -21.40 -2.89
C ALA A 34 18.03 -20.70 -2.05
N ASN A 35 17.61 -19.84 -1.14
CA ASN A 35 18.50 -19.27 -0.15
C ASN A 35 19.07 -20.41 0.73
N LYS A 36 20.36 -20.39 0.98
CA LYS A 36 21.04 -21.42 1.80
C LYS A 36 20.62 -21.38 3.27
N ASP A 37 20.21 -20.20 3.76
CA ASP A 37 19.78 -19.98 5.13
C ASP A 37 18.27 -19.66 5.17
N THR A 38 17.48 -20.61 5.65
CA THR A 38 16.03 -20.46 5.84
C THR A 38 15.67 -19.90 7.22
N LYS A 39 16.65 -19.75 8.14
CA LYS A 39 16.40 -19.26 9.50
C LYS A 39 16.00 -17.80 9.57
N HIS A 40 16.45 -17.00 8.60
CA HIS A 40 16.21 -15.56 8.53
C HIS A 40 15.14 -15.17 7.48
N GLY A 41 14.44 -16.15 6.93
CA GLY A 41 13.39 -15.88 5.94
C GLY A 41 12.21 -15.09 6.54
N VAL A 42 11.82 -13.99 5.89
CA VAL A 42 10.74 -13.10 6.33
C VAL A 42 9.65 -12.97 5.28
N ALA A 43 8.40 -12.93 5.71
CA ALA A 43 7.24 -12.73 4.83
C ALA A 43 6.41 -11.54 5.27
N LEU A 44 5.90 -10.78 4.31
CA LEU A 44 4.98 -9.67 4.50
C LEU A 44 3.62 -10.06 3.95
N ILE A 45 2.57 -9.90 4.74
CA ILE A 45 1.18 -10.00 4.31
C ILE A 45 0.64 -8.58 4.22
N THR A 46 0.17 -8.16 3.03
CA THR A 46 -0.41 -6.83 2.84
C THR A 46 -1.85 -6.78 3.35
N ASP A 47 -2.34 -5.57 3.62
CA ASP A 47 -3.77 -5.33 3.66
C ASP A 47 -4.40 -5.49 2.25
N ALA A 48 -5.62 -4.98 2.03
CA ALA A 48 -6.32 -5.09 0.74
C ALA A 48 -5.70 -4.26 -0.40
N ASN A 49 -4.57 -3.58 -0.14
CA ASN A 49 -3.81 -2.85 -1.14
C ASN A 49 -2.52 -3.64 -1.49
N GLY A 50 -1.95 -3.37 -2.64
CA GLY A 50 -0.69 -3.96 -3.06
C GLY A 50 0.52 -3.17 -2.56
N VAL A 51 1.71 -3.72 -2.81
CA VAL A 51 2.99 -3.06 -2.47
C VAL A 51 3.32 -1.86 -3.38
N ASP A 52 2.45 -1.55 -4.33
CA ASP A 52 2.55 -0.40 -5.25
C ASP A 52 1.50 0.68 -4.92
N ASP A 53 1.04 0.74 -3.67
CA ASP A 53 0.02 1.68 -3.18
C ASP A 53 0.51 3.13 -3.05
N HIS A 54 1.79 3.37 -3.30
CA HIS A 54 2.47 4.66 -3.09
C HIS A 54 2.37 5.17 -1.65
N SER A 55 2.20 4.28 -0.66
CA SER A 55 1.95 4.60 0.74
C SER A 55 2.45 3.46 1.66
N PHE A 56 1.60 2.96 2.52
CA PHE A 56 1.88 2.08 3.65
C PHE A 56 2.51 0.73 3.28
N ASN A 57 1.90 -0.02 2.35
CA ASN A 57 2.44 -1.32 1.95
C ASN A 57 3.74 -1.17 1.14
N GLN A 58 3.86 -0.11 0.33
CA GLN A 58 5.12 0.21 -0.36
C GLN A 58 6.24 0.50 0.63
N ALA A 59 5.97 1.27 1.71
CA ALA A 59 6.94 1.56 2.76
C ALA A 59 7.43 0.28 3.44
N ALA A 60 6.49 -0.57 3.87
CA ALA A 60 6.80 -1.85 4.47
C ALA A 60 7.63 -2.73 3.53
N TRP A 61 7.25 -2.83 2.26
CA TRP A 61 8.00 -3.61 1.28
C TRP A 61 9.41 -3.06 1.00
N ALA A 62 9.58 -1.75 1.06
CA ALA A 62 10.91 -1.14 0.97
C ALA A 62 11.83 -1.60 2.11
N GLY A 63 11.30 -1.68 3.34
CA GLY A 63 12.01 -2.23 4.50
C GLY A 63 12.42 -3.70 4.28
N PHE A 64 11.53 -4.54 3.72
CA PHE A 64 11.85 -5.94 3.39
C PHE A 64 12.95 -6.07 2.33
N LYS A 65 12.96 -5.21 1.33
CA LYS A 65 14.03 -5.16 0.33
C LYS A 65 15.38 -4.74 0.95
N ALA A 66 15.35 -3.77 1.86
CA ALA A 66 16.54 -3.33 2.59
C ALA A 66 17.09 -4.44 3.48
N TYR A 67 16.23 -5.11 4.26
CA TYR A 67 16.58 -6.28 5.06
C TYR A 67 17.20 -7.40 4.20
N GLY A 68 16.58 -7.71 3.06
CA GLY A 68 17.11 -8.71 2.15
C GLY A 68 18.51 -8.36 1.63
N LYS A 69 18.74 -7.10 1.32
CA LYS A 69 20.05 -6.60 0.89
C LYS A 69 21.11 -6.69 2.01
N GLU A 70 20.74 -6.29 3.22
CA GLU A 70 21.64 -6.28 4.39
C GLU A 70 22.09 -7.70 4.78
N HIS A 71 21.20 -8.69 4.62
CA HIS A 71 21.45 -10.07 5.00
C HIS A 71 21.76 -11.00 3.80
N ASP A 72 22.10 -10.46 2.63
CA ASP A 72 22.37 -11.22 1.41
C ASP A 72 21.28 -12.23 1.03
N LEU A 73 20.03 -11.92 1.38
CA LEU A 73 18.89 -12.74 1.07
C LEU A 73 18.33 -12.42 -0.32
N LYS A 74 17.91 -13.43 -1.04
CA LYS A 74 17.20 -13.28 -2.32
C LYS A 74 15.69 -13.27 -2.09
N ARG A 75 14.98 -12.57 -2.97
CA ARG A 75 13.52 -12.64 -2.99
C ARG A 75 13.07 -14.07 -3.25
N GLY A 76 12.06 -14.53 -2.49
CA GLY A 76 11.48 -15.86 -2.60
C GLY A 76 11.69 -16.71 -1.36
N ARG A 77 11.45 -18.01 -1.50
CA ARG A 77 11.49 -18.97 -0.39
C ARG A 77 12.84 -18.96 0.33
N GLY A 78 12.78 -18.88 1.65
CA GLY A 78 13.97 -18.84 2.52
C GLY A 78 14.66 -17.47 2.58
N GLY A 79 14.19 -16.47 1.83
CA GLY A 79 14.65 -15.08 1.87
C GLY A 79 13.53 -14.14 2.29
N TYR A 80 13.18 -13.18 1.45
CA TYR A 80 12.09 -12.25 1.73
C TYR A 80 11.03 -12.27 0.64
N GLN A 81 9.75 -12.15 1.00
CA GLN A 81 8.63 -12.19 0.06
C GLN A 81 7.43 -11.45 0.63
N TYR A 82 6.52 -11.00 -0.25
CA TYR A 82 5.20 -10.57 0.16
C TYR A 82 4.11 -11.50 -0.38
N PHE A 83 3.00 -11.53 0.32
CA PHE A 83 1.75 -12.17 -0.06
C PHE A 83 0.69 -11.08 -0.08
N GLN A 84 0.21 -10.78 -1.26
CA GLN A 84 -0.75 -9.69 -1.46
C GLN A 84 -2.15 -10.18 -1.17
N SER A 85 -2.89 -9.38 -0.41
CA SER A 85 -4.32 -9.57 -0.18
C SER A 85 -5.11 -8.61 -1.08
N SER A 86 -6.26 -9.05 -1.56
CA SER A 86 -7.22 -8.24 -2.31
C SER A 86 -8.43 -7.87 -1.44
N SER A 87 -8.60 -8.61 -0.35
CA SER A 87 -9.68 -8.42 0.62
C SER A 87 -9.31 -9.00 1.97
N ALA A 88 -10.10 -8.74 3.00
CA ALA A 88 -9.90 -9.35 4.33
C ALA A 88 -10.02 -10.89 4.32
N ALA A 89 -10.73 -11.47 3.35
CA ALA A 89 -10.85 -12.92 3.20
C ALA A 89 -9.51 -13.61 2.86
N ASP A 90 -8.56 -12.85 2.33
CA ASP A 90 -7.25 -13.38 1.93
C ASP A 90 -6.24 -13.39 3.09
N TYR A 91 -6.51 -12.70 4.21
CA TYR A 91 -5.52 -12.53 5.29
C TYR A 91 -5.10 -13.87 5.89
N THR A 92 -6.03 -14.65 6.47
CA THR A 92 -5.71 -15.96 7.04
C THR A 92 -5.09 -16.94 6.02
N PRO A 93 -5.64 -17.11 4.80
CA PRO A 93 -4.99 -17.91 3.76
C PRO A 93 -3.55 -17.50 3.43
N ASN A 94 -3.25 -16.20 3.37
CA ASN A 94 -1.92 -15.71 3.09
C ASN A 94 -0.94 -16.00 4.25
N PHE A 95 -1.37 -15.87 5.51
CA PHE A 95 -0.57 -16.32 6.67
C PHE A 95 -0.28 -17.80 6.62
N ASP A 96 -1.27 -18.64 6.33
CA ASP A 96 -1.12 -20.08 6.20
C ASP A 96 -0.14 -20.44 5.06
N GLN A 97 -0.24 -19.75 3.94
CA GLN A 97 0.67 -19.95 2.80
C GLN A 97 2.12 -19.57 3.16
N ALA A 98 2.33 -18.43 3.80
CA ALA A 98 3.65 -17.99 4.24
C ALA A 98 4.26 -18.98 5.27
N ALA A 99 3.44 -19.44 6.23
CA ALA A 99 3.87 -20.41 7.23
C ALA A 99 4.26 -21.77 6.59
N LYS A 100 3.45 -22.29 5.64
CA LYS A 100 3.73 -23.52 4.88
C LYS A 100 4.95 -23.38 3.96
N ALA A 101 5.20 -22.18 3.42
CA ALA A 101 6.38 -21.89 2.61
C ALA A 101 7.69 -21.88 3.42
N GLY A 102 7.60 -21.93 4.76
CA GLY A 102 8.76 -22.07 5.63
C GLY A 102 9.31 -20.78 6.20
N TYR A 103 8.65 -19.63 5.98
CA TYR A 103 9.07 -18.37 6.59
C TYR A 103 9.01 -18.45 8.12
N GLN A 104 10.04 -17.92 8.77
CA GLN A 104 10.17 -18.00 10.23
C GLN A 104 9.58 -16.78 10.94
N THR A 105 9.63 -15.61 10.31
CA THR A 105 9.00 -14.39 10.81
C THR A 105 8.04 -13.86 9.75
N ILE A 106 6.78 -13.66 10.14
CA ILE A 106 5.70 -13.28 9.23
C ILE A 106 5.05 -12.01 9.77
N PHE A 107 5.04 -10.97 8.95
CA PHE A 107 4.51 -9.65 9.27
C PHE A 107 3.10 -9.49 8.70
N GLY A 108 2.17 -9.04 9.51
CA GLY A 108 0.89 -8.49 9.07
C GLY A 108 1.01 -6.95 9.05
N VAL A 109 0.83 -6.36 7.89
CA VAL A 109 0.98 -4.91 7.70
C VAL A 109 -0.39 -4.25 7.72
N GLY A 110 -0.69 -3.60 8.85
CA GLY A 110 -1.93 -2.89 9.11
C GLY A 110 -2.82 -3.52 10.18
N PHE A 111 -3.49 -2.66 10.95
CA PHE A 111 -4.33 -3.05 12.08
C PHE A 111 -5.45 -4.03 11.71
N GLN A 112 -5.91 -4.01 10.46
CA GLN A 112 -6.97 -4.89 9.97
C GLN A 112 -6.58 -6.38 9.97
N LEU A 113 -5.25 -6.69 10.04
CA LEU A 113 -4.74 -8.05 10.06
C LEU A 113 -4.59 -8.62 11.47
N ALA A 114 -4.94 -7.87 12.53
CA ALA A 114 -4.67 -8.27 13.92
C ALA A 114 -5.27 -9.62 14.29
N ASP A 115 -6.52 -9.89 13.91
CA ASP A 115 -7.18 -11.18 14.19
C ASP A 115 -6.54 -12.32 13.42
N ALA A 116 -6.18 -12.11 12.15
CA ALA A 116 -5.50 -13.12 11.34
C ALA A 116 -4.08 -13.42 11.86
N VAL A 117 -3.34 -12.41 12.34
CA VAL A 117 -2.05 -12.60 13.03
C VAL A 117 -2.21 -13.42 14.28
N LYS A 118 -3.21 -13.12 15.11
CA LYS A 118 -3.48 -13.88 16.34
C LYS A 118 -3.80 -15.34 16.04
N GLU A 119 -4.65 -15.60 15.07
CA GLU A 119 -5.00 -16.95 14.63
C GLU A 119 -3.77 -17.71 14.08
N ALA A 120 -3.00 -17.06 13.20
CA ALA A 120 -1.79 -17.65 12.63
C ALA A 120 -0.73 -17.98 13.71
N ALA A 121 -0.57 -17.12 14.71
CA ALA A 121 0.35 -17.32 15.83
C ALA A 121 -0.04 -18.51 16.69
N GLN A 122 -1.34 -18.69 16.96
CA GLN A 122 -1.87 -19.85 17.71
C GLN A 122 -1.64 -21.15 16.96
N LYS A 123 -1.86 -21.17 15.65
CA LYS A 123 -1.65 -22.35 14.79
C LYS A 123 -0.17 -22.71 14.62
N ASN A 124 0.74 -21.74 14.77
CA ASN A 124 2.17 -21.91 14.49
C ASN A 124 3.06 -21.45 15.66
N PRO A 125 3.03 -22.11 16.82
CA PRO A 125 3.69 -21.63 18.04
C PRO A 125 5.23 -21.59 17.97
N LYS A 126 5.84 -22.18 16.92
CA LYS A 126 7.29 -22.17 16.70
C LYS A 126 7.74 -21.10 15.71
N LYS A 127 6.83 -20.29 15.19
CA LYS A 127 7.11 -19.19 14.27
C LYS A 127 6.88 -17.86 14.98
N ASN A 128 7.50 -16.80 14.48
CA ASN A 128 7.35 -15.45 14.97
C ASN A 128 6.39 -14.66 14.07
N PHE A 129 5.58 -13.84 14.67
CA PHE A 129 4.66 -12.94 13.97
C PHE A 129 4.89 -11.51 14.42
N VAL A 130 4.65 -10.59 13.52
CA VAL A 130 4.67 -9.15 13.82
C VAL A 130 3.38 -8.55 13.30
N ILE A 131 2.71 -7.74 14.10
CA ILE A 131 1.61 -6.89 13.64
C ILE A 131 2.06 -5.44 13.64
N VAL A 132 1.78 -4.74 12.55
CA VAL A 132 2.03 -3.29 12.40
C VAL A 132 0.72 -2.53 12.63
N ASP A 133 0.78 -1.42 13.36
CA ASP A 133 -0.35 -0.54 13.68
C ASP A 133 -1.45 -1.18 14.53
N SER A 134 -1.13 -2.22 15.29
CA SER A 134 -2.06 -2.80 16.25
C SER A 134 -1.31 -3.49 17.39
N VAL A 135 -2.04 -3.85 18.45
CA VAL A 135 -1.54 -4.63 19.58
C VAL A 135 -2.30 -5.94 19.65
N VAL A 136 -1.56 -7.05 19.56
CA VAL A 136 -2.09 -8.41 19.78
C VAL A 136 -1.56 -8.92 21.11
N SER A 137 -2.44 -9.02 22.10
CA SER A 137 -2.11 -9.47 23.45
C SER A 137 -2.28 -11.00 23.61
N GLY A 138 -1.58 -11.58 24.60
CA GLY A 138 -1.75 -12.99 25.01
C GLY A 138 -1.07 -14.01 24.09
N GLN A 139 -0.25 -13.58 23.12
CA GLN A 139 0.53 -14.44 22.25
C GLN A 139 2.03 -14.21 22.48
N LYS A 140 2.76 -15.26 22.91
CA LYS A 140 4.20 -15.16 23.22
C LYS A 140 5.08 -14.99 21.97
N ASN A 141 4.55 -15.37 20.81
CA ASN A 141 5.24 -15.35 19.52
C ASN A 141 4.73 -14.24 18.60
N VAL A 142 4.08 -13.20 19.15
CA VAL A 142 3.67 -11.99 18.41
C VAL A 142 4.36 -10.78 19.01
N ALA A 143 5.05 -10.02 18.18
CA ALA A 143 5.48 -8.66 18.47
C ALA A 143 4.50 -7.65 17.85
N SER A 144 4.23 -6.54 18.54
CA SER A 144 3.38 -5.47 18.07
C SER A 144 4.22 -4.22 17.86
N ALA A 145 4.13 -3.63 16.66
CA ALA A 145 4.81 -2.39 16.29
C ALA A 145 3.79 -1.28 16.12
N THR A 146 3.84 -0.28 16.99
CA THR A 146 2.98 0.90 16.95
C THR A 146 3.83 2.16 16.90
N PHE A 147 3.25 3.26 16.42
CA PHE A 147 3.95 4.52 16.18
C PHE A 147 3.24 5.68 16.86
N GLU A 148 4.02 6.69 17.25
CA GLU A 148 3.52 7.96 17.79
C GLU A 148 3.03 8.89 16.66
N SER A 149 2.10 8.39 15.85
CA SER A 149 1.60 9.06 14.64
C SER A 149 1.02 10.45 14.91
N ASN A 150 0.56 10.71 16.14
CA ASN A 150 0.12 12.03 16.57
C ASN A 150 1.27 13.06 16.61
N GLN A 151 2.51 12.65 16.88
CA GLN A 151 3.65 13.57 16.95
C GLN A 151 4.06 14.04 15.54
N SER A 152 4.23 13.09 14.61
CA SER A 152 4.56 13.44 13.22
C SER A 152 3.43 14.22 12.53
N SER A 153 2.18 13.83 12.80
CA SER A 153 1.00 14.52 12.29
C SER A 153 0.82 15.94 12.86
N TYR A 154 1.22 16.16 14.11
CA TYR A 154 1.26 17.50 14.73
C TYR A 154 2.17 18.45 13.94
N LEU A 155 3.35 17.99 13.53
CA LEU A 155 4.25 18.78 12.68
C LEU A 155 3.62 19.12 11.32
N GLY A 156 2.90 18.17 10.72
CA GLY A 156 2.09 18.41 9.52
C GLY A 156 1.03 19.49 9.74
N GLY A 157 0.39 19.48 10.90
CA GLY A 157 -0.60 20.50 11.31
C GLY A 157 0.01 21.89 11.49
N LEU A 158 1.20 21.99 12.09
CA LEU A 158 1.95 23.24 12.17
C LEU A 158 2.30 23.75 10.77
N ALA A 159 2.85 22.90 9.91
CA ALA A 159 3.19 23.27 8.53
C ALA A 159 1.95 23.81 7.78
N ALA A 160 0.79 23.19 7.94
CA ALA A 160 -0.46 23.65 7.36
C ALA A 160 -0.87 25.03 7.90
N ALA A 161 -0.79 25.24 9.22
CA ALA A 161 -1.17 26.52 9.85
C ALA A 161 -0.30 27.69 9.40
N TYR A 162 1.00 27.46 9.25
CA TYR A 162 1.93 28.50 8.80
C TYR A 162 1.85 28.77 7.29
N THR A 163 1.32 27.84 6.51
CA THR A 163 1.28 27.93 5.04
C THR A 163 -0.07 28.40 4.49
N THR A 164 -1.19 28.05 5.16
CA THR A 164 -2.53 28.38 4.66
C THR A 164 -2.73 29.88 4.44
N LYS A 165 -3.33 30.22 3.29
CA LYS A 165 -3.73 31.59 2.92
C LYS A 165 -5.22 31.82 3.14
N THR A 166 -6.03 30.77 3.15
CA THR A 166 -7.48 30.85 3.31
C THR A 166 -7.94 30.69 4.76
N ASN A 167 -7.04 30.25 5.64
CA ASN A 167 -7.34 29.83 7.02
C ASN A 167 -8.34 28.66 7.09
N LYS A 168 -8.40 27.85 6.03
CA LYS A 168 -9.19 26.63 5.95
C LYS A 168 -8.32 25.50 5.47
N VAL A 169 -8.22 24.45 6.25
CA VAL A 169 -7.45 23.24 5.89
C VAL A 169 -8.33 22.01 6.02
N GLY A 170 -7.97 20.93 5.36
CA GLY A 170 -8.70 19.66 5.37
C GLY A 170 -7.88 18.53 6.00
N PHE A 171 -8.57 17.59 6.63
CA PHE A 171 -8.07 16.27 6.98
C PHE A 171 -8.96 15.20 6.33
N ILE A 172 -8.36 14.27 5.60
CA ILE A 172 -9.08 13.13 5.01
C ILE A 172 -8.46 11.85 5.56
N GLY A 173 -9.24 11.14 6.41
CA GLY A 173 -8.86 9.83 6.92
C GLY A 173 -9.38 8.69 6.04
N GLY A 174 -8.68 7.57 6.01
CA GLY A 174 -9.15 6.34 5.35
C GLY A 174 -10.38 5.79 6.07
N ALA A 175 -10.22 4.81 6.92
CA ALA A 175 -11.25 4.28 7.81
C ALA A 175 -11.07 4.79 9.24
N LYS A 176 -12.17 5.04 9.95
CA LYS A 176 -12.15 5.41 11.37
C LYS A 176 -11.52 4.26 12.18
N SER A 177 -10.48 4.56 12.93
CA SER A 177 -9.75 3.60 13.75
C SER A 177 -8.87 4.34 14.76
N ALA A 178 -8.40 3.64 15.79
CA ALA A 178 -7.51 4.24 16.79
C ALA A 178 -6.23 4.83 16.16
N VAL A 179 -5.69 4.20 15.12
CA VAL A 179 -4.50 4.69 14.39
C VAL A 179 -4.80 5.99 13.67
N ILE A 180 -5.89 6.03 12.88
CA ILE A 180 -6.25 7.23 12.10
C ILE A 180 -6.70 8.36 13.01
N ASP A 181 -7.28 8.04 14.20
CA ASP A 181 -7.60 9.03 15.22
C ASP A 181 -6.35 9.73 15.78
N LEU A 182 -5.21 9.02 15.92
CA LEU A 182 -3.94 9.64 16.30
C LEU A 182 -3.47 10.64 15.25
N PHE A 183 -3.54 10.30 13.97
CA PHE A 183 -3.21 11.22 12.88
C PHE A 183 -4.11 12.45 12.88
N GLU A 184 -5.42 12.26 13.02
CA GLU A 184 -6.39 13.36 13.09
C GLU A 184 -6.13 14.27 14.28
N ALA A 185 -5.95 13.69 15.47
CA ALA A 185 -5.73 14.44 16.71
C ALA A 185 -4.45 15.27 16.64
N GLY A 186 -3.33 14.67 16.21
CA GLY A 186 -2.06 15.37 16.05
C GLY A 186 -2.17 16.52 15.07
N PHE A 187 -2.73 16.28 13.88
CA PHE A 187 -2.92 17.34 12.89
C PHE A 187 -3.76 18.51 13.38
N LYS A 188 -4.91 18.22 14.00
CA LYS A 188 -5.79 19.25 14.57
C LYS A 188 -5.09 20.06 15.65
N GLN A 189 -4.34 19.41 16.55
CA GLN A 189 -3.59 20.09 17.59
C GLN A 189 -2.50 20.98 16.99
N GLY A 190 -1.75 20.49 16.02
CA GLY A 190 -0.72 21.29 15.33
C GLY A 190 -1.31 22.52 14.64
N VAL A 191 -2.46 22.37 13.96
CA VAL A 191 -3.19 23.50 13.35
C VAL A 191 -3.63 24.50 14.42
N ALA A 192 -4.16 24.01 15.56
CA ALA A 192 -4.65 24.89 16.65
C ALA A 192 -3.52 25.69 17.28
N ASP A 193 -2.39 25.06 17.57
CA ASP A 193 -1.22 25.72 18.17
C ASP A 193 -0.56 26.70 17.19
N GLY A 194 -0.43 26.33 15.92
CA GLY A 194 0.03 27.23 14.87
C GLY A 194 -0.89 28.44 14.70
N ALA A 195 -2.21 28.24 14.70
CA ALA A 195 -3.21 29.30 14.63
C ALA A 195 -3.09 30.25 15.81
N LYS A 196 -2.93 29.72 17.04
CA LYS A 196 -2.72 30.52 18.26
C LYS A 196 -1.44 31.35 18.16
N ALA A 197 -0.31 30.76 17.75
CA ALA A 197 0.96 31.45 17.59
C ALA A 197 0.88 32.59 16.58
N LEU A 198 0.14 32.38 15.47
CA LEU A 198 -0.08 33.37 14.39
C LEU A 198 -1.21 34.37 14.70
N LYS A 199 -1.92 34.23 15.84
CA LYS A 199 -3.12 35.01 16.18
C LYS A 199 -4.19 34.98 15.07
N LYS A 200 -4.35 33.82 14.43
CA LYS A 200 -5.33 33.56 13.37
C LYS A 200 -6.42 32.61 13.85
N LYS A 201 -7.55 32.60 13.14
CA LYS A 201 -8.57 31.56 13.31
C LYS A 201 -8.52 30.64 12.09
N ILE A 202 -8.00 29.44 12.27
CA ILE A 202 -7.90 28.42 11.21
C ILE A 202 -8.90 27.29 11.52
N THR A 203 -9.65 26.86 10.50
CA THR A 203 -10.63 25.77 10.65
C THR A 203 -10.14 24.52 9.94
N VAL A 204 -10.37 23.36 10.55
CA VAL A 204 -10.07 22.05 9.97
C VAL A 204 -11.38 21.39 9.58
N GLN A 205 -11.54 21.11 8.28
CA GLN A 205 -12.62 20.26 7.76
C GLN A 205 -12.14 18.81 7.84
N THR A 206 -12.92 17.92 8.48
CA THR A 206 -12.56 16.50 8.61
C THR A 206 -13.57 15.63 7.93
N GLN A 207 -13.11 14.70 7.08
CA GLN A 207 -13.95 13.66 6.47
C GLN A 207 -13.21 12.31 6.41
N TYR A 208 -13.98 11.24 6.35
CA TYR A 208 -13.49 9.88 6.23
C TYR A 208 -14.01 9.20 4.97
N ILE A 209 -13.15 8.47 4.29
CA ILE A 209 -13.48 7.71 3.07
C ILE A 209 -14.31 6.47 3.45
N GLY A 210 -14.02 5.86 4.59
CA GLY A 210 -14.61 4.62 5.07
C GLY A 210 -13.80 3.35 4.72
N ASN A 211 -12.74 3.51 3.93
CA ASN A 211 -11.77 2.45 3.57
C ASN A 211 -10.46 3.07 3.07
N PHE A 212 -9.47 2.22 2.71
CA PHE A 212 -8.18 2.67 2.21
C PHE A 212 -7.96 2.42 0.71
N THR A 213 -9.02 2.03 -0.03
CA THR A 213 -8.92 1.61 -1.43
C THR A 213 -9.63 2.53 -2.42
N SER A 214 -10.64 3.30 -1.97
CA SER A 214 -11.52 4.10 -2.83
C SER A 214 -10.92 5.46 -3.20
N THR A 215 -10.06 5.50 -4.21
CA THR A 215 -9.43 6.73 -4.72
C THR A 215 -10.47 7.73 -5.25
N ASP A 216 -11.51 7.29 -5.97
CA ASP A 216 -12.55 8.16 -6.50
C ASP A 216 -13.35 8.87 -5.41
N LYS A 217 -13.62 8.17 -4.29
CA LYS A 217 -14.29 8.78 -3.15
C LYS A 217 -13.40 9.81 -2.46
N ALA A 218 -12.10 9.52 -2.32
CA ALA A 218 -11.12 10.46 -1.79
C ALA A 218 -11.02 11.71 -2.67
N LYS A 219 -10.99 11.54 -4.00
CA LYS A 219 -10.99 12.63 -4.97
C LYS A 219 -12.24 13.51 -4.81
N SER A 220 -13.43 12.93 -4.73
CA SER A 220 -14.69 13.65 -4.55
C SER A 220 -14.74 14.43 -3.23
N ILE A 221 -14.20 13.87 -2.14
CA ILE A 221 -14.10 14.57 -0.86
C ILE A 221 -13.15 15.75 -0.96
N ALA A 222 -11.97 15.58 -1.58
CA ALA A 222 -11.00 16.65 -1.79
C ALA A 222 -11.59 17.77 -2.64
N GLN A 223 -12.32 17.45 -3.71
CA GLN A 223 -13.04 18.40 -4.54
C GLN A 223 -14.01 19.27 -3.72
N SER A 224 -14.81 18.63 -2.85
CA SER A 224 -15.71 19.35 -1.95
C SER A 224 -14.98 20.28 -0.99
N MET A 225 -13.83 19.83 -0.43
CA MET A 225 -13.04 20.65 0.49
C MET A 225 -12.41 21.86 -0.22
N TYR A 226 -11.87 21.69 -1.44
CA TYR A 226 -11.33 22.81 -2.22
C TYR A 226 -12.42 23.78 -2.64
N ALA A 227 -13.60 23.29 -3.03
CA ALA A 227 -14.78 24.14 -3.31
C ALA A 227 -15.19 24.97 -2.08
N ASN A 228 -15.06 24.39 -0.87
CA ASN A 228 -15.28 25.06 0.41
C ASN A 228 -14.09 25.90 0.88
N LYS A 229 -13.13 26.17 -0.02
CA LYS A 229 -11.97 27.04 0.17
C LYS A 229 -10.88 26.50 1.11
N ALA A 230 -10.82 25.18 1.36
CA ALA A 230 -9.60 24.61 1.90
C ALA A 230 -8.48 24.81 0.87
N ASP A 231 -7.29 25.20 1.31
CA ASP A 231 -6.12 25.34 0.44
C ASP A 231 -4.98 24.37 0.77
N ILE A 232 -5.15 23.59 1.83
CA ILE A 232 -4.24 22.52 2.23
C ILE A 232 -5.09 21.34 2.69
N ILE A 233 -4.82 20.14 2.15
CA ILE A 233 -5.44 18.89 2.62
C ILE A 233 -4.35 17.92 3.06
N TYR A 234 -4.44 17.46 4.30
CA TYR A 234 -3.68 16.32 4.79
C TYR A 234 -4.51 15.05 4.61
N GLN A 235 -3.93 14.04 3.98
CA GLN A 235 -4.56 12.73 3.83
C GLN A 235 -3.80 11.67 4.62
N ALA A 236 -4.52 10.90 5.44
CA ALA A 236 -4.06 9.71 6.15
C ALA A 236 -4.94 8.53 5.70
N ALA A 237 -4.79 8.12 4.44
CA ALA A 237 -5.75 7.27 3.76
C ALA A 237 -5.13 6.17 2.87
N GLY A 238 -3.83 5.92 3.00
CA GLY A 238 -3.16 4.88 2.24
C GLY A 238 -3.34 5.06 0.72
N ASN A 239 -3.60 3.97 -0.01
CA ASN A 239 -3.83 4.02 -1.45
C ASN A 239 -4.96 4.98 -1.86
N ALA A 240 -6.05 5.04 -1.09
CA ALA A 240 -7.16 5.95 -1.40
C ALA A 240 -6.71 7.42 -1.42
N GLY A 241 -5.69 7.80 -0.63
CA GLY A 241 -5.11 9.14 -0.58
C GLY A 241 -4.53 9.63 -1.92
N ASN A 242 -4.20 8.72 -2.84
CA ASN A 242 -3.79 9.08 -4.20
C ASN A 242 -4.87 9.89 -4.94
N GLY A 243 -6.16 9.68 -4.61
CA GLY A 243 -7.27 10.47 -5.15
C GLY A 243 -7.23 11.93 -4.73
N VAL A 244 -6.70 12.24 -3.54
CA VAL A 244 -6.51 13.64 -3.09
C VAL A 244 -5.46 14.34 -3.94
N PHE A 245 -4.36 13.68 -4.25
CA PHE A 245 -3.33 14.22 -5.16
C PHE A 245 -3.88 14.42 -6.58
N GLN A 246 -4.70 13.49 -7.07
CA GLN A 246 -5.32 13.62 -8.40
C GLN A 246 -6.21 14.86 -8.45
N GLU A 247 -7.10 15.05 -7.46
CA GLU A 247 -7.96 16.23 -7.41
C GLU A 247 -7.17 17.53 -7.29
N ALA A 248 -6.15 17.56 -6.44
CA ALA A 248 -5.31 18.74 -6.28
C ALA A 248 -4.62 19.13 -7.60
N LYS A 249 -4.15 18.14 -8.38
CA LYS A 249 -3.57 18.39 -9.71
C LYS A 249 -4.60 18.95 -10.69
N ASP A 250 -5.77 18.31 -10.80
CA ASP A 250 -6.83 18.75 -11.69
C ASP A 250 -7.26 20.19 -11.36
N TYR A 251 -7.35 20.49 -10.06
CA TYR A 251 -7.72 21.82 -9.57
C TYR A 251 -6.66 22.87 -9.89
N ASP A 252 -5.38 22.54 -9.75
CA ASP A 252 -4.26 23.48 -9.95
C ASP A 252 -3.85 23.64 -11.42
N GLN A 253 -4.05 22.62 -12.26
CA GLN A 253 -3.83 22.71 -13.72
C GLN A 253 -4.75 23.74 -14.37
N ALA A 254 -5.94 23.97 -13.81
CA ALA A 254 -6.88 24.98 -14.28
C ALA A 254 -6.59 26.41 -13.76
N ARG A 255 -5.53 26.60 -12.94
CA ARG A 255 -5.24 27.83 -12.19
C ARG A 255 -3.80 28.28 -12.37
N PRO A 256 -3.49 29.58 -12.21
CA PRO A 256 -2.11 30.04 -12.20
C PRO A 256 -1.37 29.52 -10.95
N ALA A 257 -0.07 29.28 -11.07
CA ALA A 257 0.79 28.74 -10.01
C ALA A 257 0.69 29.51 -8.67
N SER A 258 0.45 30.83 -8.72
CA SER A 258 0.29 31.66 -7.52
C SER A 258 -0.95 31.35 -6.67
N LYS A 259 -1.89 30.58 -7.22
CA LYS A 259 -3.15 30.18 -6.56
C LYS A 259 -3.21 28.67 -6.28
N LYS A 260 -2.06 27.98 -6.23
CA LYS A 260 -2.03 26.54 -5.98
C LYS A 260 -2.55 26.17 -4.60
N VAL A 261 -3.12 24.98 -4.53
CA VAL A 261 -3.45 24.27 -3.28
C VAL A 261 -2.35 23.29 -2.95
N TRP A 262 -2.39 22.74 -1.75
CA TRP A 262 -1.36 21.84 -1.27
C TRP A 262 -1.95 20.52 -0.74
N VAL A 263 -1.15 19.47 -0.84
CA VAL A 263 -1.42 18.20 -0.19
C VAL A 263 -0.29 17.86 0.78
N ILE A 264 -0.65 17.40 1.98
CA ILE A 264 0.28 16.72 2.89
C ILE A 264 0.10 15.23 2.69
N GLY A 265 1.17 14.54 2.34
CA GLY A 265 1.23 13.10 2.13
C GLY A 265 1.41 12.31 3.42
N VAL A 266 1.43 10.97 3.32
CA VAL A 266 1.58 10.04 4.44
C VAL A 266 2.44 8.82 4.06
N ASP A 267 3.00 8.16 5.05
CA ASP A 267 3.74 6.88 5.03
C ASP A 267 5.08 6.89 4.30
N VAL A 268 5.18 7.56 3.16
CA VAL A 268 6.40 7.69 2.36
C VAL A 268 6.54 9.12 1.84
N ASP A 269 7.71 9.50 1.35
CA ASP A 269 7.84 10.72 0.57
C ASP A 269 6.98 10.62 -0.70
N GLN A 270 5.86 11.34 -0.71
CA GLN A 270 4.91 11.40 -1.82
C GLN A 270 5.13 12.63 -2.72
N SER A 271 6.29 13.29 -2.64
CA SER A 271 6.59 14.50 -3.43
C SER A 271 6.48 14.26 -4.94
N ASN A 272 6.81 13.06 -5.41
CA ASN A 272 6.67 12.69 -6.82
C ASN A 272 5.21 12.73 -7.32
N LEU A 273 4.24 12.52 -6.43
CA LEU A 273 2.82 12.59 -6.76
C LEU A 273 2.33 14.03 -6.94
N GLY A 274 3.06 15.01 -6.43
CA GLY A 274 2.67 16.42 -6.46
C GLY A 274 3.04 17.17 -7.73
N ASN A 275 3.80 16.58 -8.65
CA ASN A 275 4.26 17.28 -9.86
C ASN A 275 3.12 17.56 -10.84
N TYR A 276 3.02 18.82 -11.31
CA TYR A 276 2.03 19.24 -12.29
C TYR A 276 2.53 20.45 -13.10
N THR A 277 1.78 20.83 -14.13
CA THR A 277 1.99 22.10 -14.87
C THR A 277 0.76 22.98 -14.69
N SER A 278 0.95 24.18 -14.18
CA SER A 278 -0.14 25.14 -13.95
C SER A 278 -0.66 25.74 -15.25
N LYS A 279 -1.82 26.42 -15.19
CA LYS A 279 -2.44 27.09 -16.35
C LYS A 279 -1.51 28.11 -17.03
N ASP A 280 -0.65 28.75 -16.26
CA ASP A 280 0.34 29.71 -16.76
C ASP A 280 1.67 29.07 -17.22
N GLY A 281 1.67 27.73 -17.40
CA GLY A 281 2.76 26.97 -17.97
C GLY A 281 3.93 26.68 -17.03
N LYS A 282 3.82 27.01 -15.74
CA LYS A 282 4.87 26.75 -14.76
C LYS A 282 4.84 25.30 -14.28
N LYS A 283 6.01 24.67 -14.23
CA LYS A 283 6.20 23.38 -13.57
C LYS A 283 6.27 23.59 -12.07
N GLU A 284 5.39 22.98 -11.35
CA GLU A 284 5.19 23.15 -9.90
C GLU A 284 5.08 21.79 -9.21
N ASN A 285 5.18 21.82 -7.88
CA ASN A 285 4.86 20.68 -7.04
C ASN A 285 3.88 21.14 -5.95
N LEU A 286 2.79 20.38 -5.78
CA LEU A 286 1.75 20.69 -4.79
C LEU A 286 1.89 19.90 -3.48
N THR A 287 2.94 19.07 -3.32
CA THR A 287 3.20 18.40 -2.05
C THR A 287 3.85 19.38 -1.08
N LEU A 288 3.17 19.70 0.02
CA LEU A 288 3.74 20.56 1.06
C LEU A 288 4.81 19.82 1.85
N THR A 289 4.49 18.61 2.28
CA THR A 289 5.37 17.66 2.97
C THR A 289 4.70 16.29 2.99
N SER A 290 5.38 15.28 3.54
CA SER A 290 4.79 13.98 3.88
C SER A 290 5.05 13.68 5.35
N VAL A 291 4.05 13.09 6.01
CA VAL A 291 4.10 12.62 7.40
C VAL A 291 4.53 11.16 7.39
N LEU A 292 5.74 10.89 7.88
CA LEU A 292 6.35 9.56 7.88
C LEU A 292 6.30 8.95 9.29
#